data_985b41b4253b32c2200b225d93cd9696
#
_entry.id   985b41b4253b32c2200b225d93cd9696
#
_cell.length_a   1.000
_cell.length_b   1.000
_cell.length_c   1.000
_cell.angle_alpha   90.00
_cell.angle_beta   90.00
_cell.angle_gamma   90.00
#
_symmetry.space_group_name_H-M   'P 1'
#
loop_
_entity.id
_entity.type
_entity.pdbx_description
1 polymer ?
#
loop_
_entity_poly.entity_id
_entity_poly.type
_entity_poly.pdbx_seq_one_letter_code
_entity_poly.pdbx_strand_id
1 'polypeptide(L)'
;MSRSRLLAVVPVLFLSAGLLACTDRVPAREALTSPSVGASAGRSFGPLVAGMPSYPAAGNVYAAAGPGQVAASVRGDRPLVYVPNTKSNDVWVIDPATYKVVDKFPGGPEPQHVVPSYDLRTLYVASSQIPNGGLVPIDARTGTPGPFRKLDDVYNLYFTPDGTQAIVVAEAYQRLDFYDVKTWQRVRSVRFPECGGINHMDYSADGKTMLFSCEFANRMLVLDTVSLRKLREFRLTETADGMPQDTRLTPDGQHFLVADMRAHGVYVFDGQATRQTGFIRTGRGAHGIYFNREATLAYVTNRDEGSVTVLDLADLKPRTTWRIPGGGSPDMGGLSADGKQLWLSGRYHDEVYVLSTQTGKLLARIPVGRGPHGLTVWPQPGRYSLGHTGNIR
;
A
#
# COMPACT_ATOMS: atom_id res chain seq x y z
N MET A 1 -35.88 37.12 -55.27
CA MET A 1 -34.82 37.58 -56.16
C MET A 1 -33.77 36.46 -56.23
N SER A 2 -33.74 35.81 -57.36
CA SER A 2 -32.90 34.72 -57.79
C SER A 2 -31.42 35.13 -57.91
N ARG A 3 -30.48 34.26 -57.59
CA ARG A 3 -29.24 34.11 -58.38
C ARG A 3 -28.62 32.73 -58.15
N SER A 4 -28.78 31.93 -59.18
CA SER A 4 -28.02 30.70 -59.50
C SER A 4 -26.56 31.00 -59.82
N ARG A 5 -25.62 30.09 -59.53
CA ARG A 5 -24.40 29.83 -60.31
C ARG A 5 -23.80 28.48 -59.82
N LEU A 6 -23.78 27.63 -60.74
CA LEU A 6 -22.88 27.04 -61.72
C LEU A 6 -21.95 25.97 -61.11
N LEU A 7 -22.21 24.75 -61.58
CA LEU A 7 -21.34 23.60 -61.54
C LEU A 7 -20.11 23.79 -62.44
N ALA A 8 -18.92 23.42 -61.94
CA ALA A 8 -17.76 23.15 -62.78
C ALA A 8 -17.40 21.67 -62.69
N VAL A 9 -17.50 20.97 -63.83
CA VAL A 9 -17.08 19.58 -64.01
C VAL A 9 -15.63 19.60 -64.46
N VAL A 10 -14.74 18.84 -63.78
CA VAL A 10 -13.37 18.58 -64.21
C VAL A 10 -13.19 17.07 -64.39
N PRO A 11 -12.61 16.63 -65.49
CA PRO A 11 -12.61 15.22 -65.90
C PRO A 11 -11.52 14.43 -65.19
N VAL A 12 -11.86 13.18 -64.88
CA VAL A 12 -10.96 12.17 -64.27
C VAL A 12 -10.14 11.53 -65.42
N LEU A 13 -8.83 11.65 -65.32
CA LEU A 13 -7.88 10.86 -66.11
C LEU A 13 -7.56 9.57 -65.37
N PHE A 14 -7.87 8.42 -65.97
CA PHE A 14 -7.40 7.10 -65.51
C PHE A 14 -5.95 6.90 -65.97
N LEU A 15 -5.03 6.74 -65.01
CA LEU A 15 -3.73 6.14 -65.25
C LEU A 15 -3.68 4.78 -64.58
N SER A 16 -3.61 3.73 -65.38
CA SER A 16 -3.32 2.37 -64.95
C SER A 16 -1.80 2.24 -64.68
N ALA A 17 -1.40 1.92 -63.44
CA ALA A 17 -0.04 1.52 -63.13
C ALA A 17 -0.05 0.21 -62.35
N GLY A 18 0.81 -0.71 -62.78
CA GLY A 18 0.81 -2.12 -62.48
C GLY A 18 1.12 -2.47 -61.02
N LEU A 19 0.58 -3.60 -60.59
CA LEU A 19 0.89 -4.28 -59.33
C LEU A 19 2.33 -4.86 -59.40
N LEU A 20 3.24 -4.30 -58.60
CA LEU A 20 4.41 -5.01 -58.10
C LEU A 20 4.09 -5.45 -56.66
N ALA A 21 3.97 -6.75 -56.46
CA ALA A 21 3.85 -7.36 -55.17
C ALA A 21 5.21 -7.32 -54.44
N CYS A 22 5.37 -6.37 -53.54
CA CYS A 22 6.43 -6.45 -52.52
C CYS A 22 5.90 -7.22 -51.34
N THR A 23 6.43 -8.44 -51.11
CA THR A 23 6.23 -9.22 -49.90
C THR A 23 7.13 -8.64 -48.85
N ASP A 24 6.64 -7.68 -48.08
CA ASP A 24 7.29 -7.26 -46.84
C ASP A 24 7.08 -8.35 -45.79
N ARG A 25 8.14 -9.12 -45.52
CA ARG A 25 8.25 -9.96 -44.34
C ARG A 25 8.37 -9.03 -43.13
N VAL A 26 7.29 -8.95 -42.35
CA VAL A 26 7.31 -8.37 -41.00
C VAL A 26 8.27 -9.23 -40.18
N PRO A 27 9.36 -8.67 -39.61
CA PRO A 27 10.21 -9.43 -38.71
C PRO A 27 9.40 -9.84 -37.48
N ALA A 28 9.45 -11.12 -37.14
CA ALA A 28 8.89 -11.65 -35.90
C ALA A 28 9.43 -10.82 -34.74
N ARG A 29 8.53 -10.20 -33.99
CA ARG A 29 8.86 -9.57 -32.71
C ARG A 29 9.49 -10.63 -31.82
N GLU A 30 10.80 -10.53 -31.58
CA GLU A 30 11.45 -11.27 -30.52
C GLU A 30 10.68 -11.04 -29.22
N ALA A 31 10.20 -12.13 -28.65
CA ALA A 31 9.65 -12.12 -27.31
C ALA A 31 10.77 -11.61 -26.40
N LEU A 32 10.58 -10.42 -25.82
CA LEU A 32 11.44 -9.92 -24.76
C LEU A 32 11.40 -10.94 -23.61
N THR A 33 12.35 -11.85 -23.59
CA THR A 33 12.64 -12.66 -22.42
C THR A 33 12.98 -11.68 -21.31
N SER A 34 12.09 -11.58 -20.32
CA SER A 34 12.37 -10.84 -19.10
C SER A 34 13.71 -11.32 -18.55
N PRO A 35 14.67 -10.43 -18.26
CA PRO A 35 15.87 -10.85 -17.59
C PRO A 35 15.45 -11.50 -16.27
N SER A 36 15.78 -12.76 -16.10
CA SER A 36 15.73 -13.39 -14.79
C SER A 36 16.63 -12.53 -13.89
N VAL A 37 16.01 -11.84 -12.92
CA VAL A 37 16.74 -11.16 -11.86
C VAL A 37 17.61 -12.23 -11.23
N GLY A 38 18.90 -12.16 -11.51
CA GLY A 38 19.88 -13.04 -10.92
C GLY A 38 19.68 -12.97 -9.41
N ALA A 39 19.31 -14.10 -8.81
CA ALA A 39 19.23 -14.23 -7.37
C ALA A 39 20.55 -13.70 -6.80
N SER A 40 20.51 -12.56 -6.15
CA SER A 40 21.66 -12.00 -5.44
C SER A 40 22.08 -13.05 -4.43
N ALA A 41 23.18 -13.72 -4.72
CA ALA A 41 23.64 -14.84 -3.93
C ALA A 41 23.78 -14.40 -2.47
N GLY A 42 22.91 -14.94 -1.59
CA GLY A 42 23.26 -15.19 -0.20
C GLY A 42 23.40 -14.00 0.74
N ARG A 43 22.71 -12.87 0.60
CA ARG A 43 22.63 -11.89 1.69
C ARG A 43 21.74 -12.40 2.81
N SER A 44 22.33 -12.83 3.90
CA SER A 44 21.64 -13.04 5.16
C SER A 44 21.34 -11.68 5.80
N PHE A 45 20.12 -11.48 6.30
CA PHE A 45 19.76 -10.27 7.07
C PHE A 45 20.37 -10.24 8.49
N GLY A 46 21.32 -11.15 8.78
CA GLY A 46 21.89 -11.35 10.11
C GLY A 46 20.94 -12.09 11.06
N PRO A 47 21.27 -12.18 12.35
CA PRO A 47 20.40 -12.83 13.33
C PRO A 47 19.13 -12.00 13.53
N LEU A 48 17.97 -12.64 13.29
CA LEU A 48 16.65 -12.03 13.48
C LEU A 48 16.38 -11.74 14.97
N VAL A 49 15.50 -10.79 15.24
CA VAL A 49 14.98 -10.59 16.59
C VAL A 49 14.28 -11.87 17.08
N ALA A 50 14.33 -12.12 18.37
CA ALA A 50 13.78 -13.34 18.97
C ALA A 50 12.30 -13.54 18.60
N GLY A 51 11.93 -14.76 18.20
CA GLY A 51 10.58 -15.15 17.82
C GLY A 51 10.14 -14.78 16.38
N MET A 52 10.92 -13.96 15.66
CA MET A 52 10.59 -13.64 14.28
C MET A 52 10.80 -14.85 13.37
N PRO A 53 9.81 -15.19 12.52
CA PRO A 53 9.96 -16.27 11.56
C PRO A 53 11.06 -15.98 10.51
N SER A 54 11.85 -17.00 10.15
CA SER A 54 12.85 -16.89 9.09
C SER A 54 12.20 -16.65 7.73
N TYR A 55 12.89 -15.93 6.86
CA TYR A 55 12.44 -15.73 5.48
C TYR A 55 12.67 -17.00 4.64
N PRO A 56 11.73 -17.35 3.72
CA PRO A 56 11.86 -18.56 2.91
C PRO A 56 12.94 -18.46 1.83
N ALA A 57 13.37 -17.25 1.46
CA ALA A 57 14.47 -17.02 0.54
C ALA A 57 15.39 -15.92 1.06
N ALA A 58 16.70 -16.12 0.90
CA ALA A 58 17.70 -15.13 1.24
C ALA A 58 17.53 -13.86 0.36
N GLY A 59 17.68 -12.68 0.97
CA GLY A 59 17.68 -11.42 0.25
C GLY A 59 16.30 -10.92 -0.22
N ASN A 60 15.17 -11.51 0.23
CA ASN A 60 13.85 -10.99 -0.03
C ASN A 60 12.91 -11.19 1.18
N VAL A 61 12.56 -10.10 1.86
CA VAL A 61 11.68 -10.14 3.03
C VAL A 61 10.22 -10.51 2.67
N TYR A 62 9.81 -10.32 1.42
CA TYR A 62 8.48 -10.66 0.90
C TYR A 62 8.49 -11.95 0.06
N ALA A 63 9.50 -12.79 0.18
CA ALA A 63 9.63 -14.01 -0.62
C ALA A 63 8.42 -14.97 -0.52
N ALA A 64 7.69 -14.95 0.61
CA ALA A 64 6.46 -15.71 0.77
C ALA A 64 5.21 -15.01 0.20
N ALA A 65 5.31 -13.74 -0.17
CA ALA A 65 4.20 -12.94 -0.67
C ALA A 65 4.19 -12.78 -2.21
N GLY A 66 4.85 -13.68 -2.94
CA GLY A 66 4.86 -13.73 -4.39
C GLY A 66 3.47 -14.01 -5.00
N PRO A 67 3.34 -13.92 -6.35
CA PRO A 67 2.06 -14.06 -7.04
C PRO A 67 1.32 -15.35 -6.66
N GLY A 68 0.11 -15.22 -6.13
CA GLY A 68 -0.74 -16.36 -5.76
C GLY A 68 -0.24 -17.24 -4.60
N GLN A 69 0.85 -16.86 -3.92
CA GLN A 69 1.40 -17.63 -2.78
C GLN A 69 0.57 -17.43 -1.50
N VAL A 70 -0.71 -17.72 -1.58
CA VAL A 70 -1.64 -17.62 -0.46
C VAL A 70 -1.41 -18.80 0.49
N ALA A 71 -1.22 -18.50 1.78
CA ALA A 71 -1.03 -19.51 2.82
C ALA A 71 -2.18 -20.53 2.84
N ALA A 72 -1.88 -21.79 3.15
CA ALA A 72 -2.90 -22.86 3.21
C ALA A 72 -4.04 -22.52 4.19
N SER A 73 -3.73 -21.82 5.28
CA SER A 73 -4.70 -21.41 6.31
C SER A 73 -5.78 -20.44 5.82
N VAL A 74 -5.51 -19.69 4.74
CA VAL A 74 -6.43 -18.67 4.20
C VAL A 74 -6.84 -18.93 2.75
N ARG A 75 -6.41 -20.05 2.15
CA ARG A 75 -6.71 -20.35 0.74
C ARG A 75 -8.19 -20.54 0.46
N GLY A 76 -8.98 -20.90 1.47
CA GLY A 76 -10.43 -21.05 1.36
C GLY A 76 -11.25 -19.85 1.79
N ASP A 77 -10.59 -18.71 2.07
CA ASP A 77 -11.28 -17.49 2.49
C ASP A 77 -11.98 -16.84 1.30
N ARG A 78 -13.11 -16.16 1.59
CA ARG A 78 -13.85 -15.44 0.55
C ARG A 78 -13.01 -14.27 0.00
N PRO A 79 -12.82 -14.19 -1.33
CA PRO A 79 -12.19 -13.03 -1.94
C PRO A 79 -13.08 -11.79 -1.78
N LEU A 80 -12.66 -10.83 -0.96
CA LEU A 80 -13.39 -9.61 -0.67
C LEU A 80 -12.43 -8.43 -0.51
N VAL A 81 -12.92 -7.22 -0.78
CA VAL A 81 -12.19 -5.98 -0.51
C VAL A 81 -12.96 -5.19 0.52
N TYR A 82 -12.31 -4.87 1.63
CA TYR A 82 -12.90 -4.14 2.75
C TYR A 82 -12.45 -2.69 2.72
N VAL A 83 -13.40 -1.77 2.66
CA VAL A 83 -13.15 -0.33 2.50
C VAL A 83 -13.68 0.41 3.74
N PRO A 84 -12.80 0.81 4.67
CA PRO A 84 -13.20 1.61 5.81
C PRO A 84 -13.43 3.05 5.36
N ASN A 85 -14.57 3.63 5.75
CA ASN A 85 -14.99 4.97 5.35
C ASN A 85 -15.05 5.88 6.58
N THR A 86 -14.03 6.68 6.77
CA THR A 86 -13.75 7.47 7.99
C THR A 86 -14.91 8.41 8.35
N LYS A 87 -15.52 9.05 7.35
CA LYS A 87 -16.56 10.07 7.56
C LYS A 87 -17.98 9.50 7.65
N SER A 88 -18.22 8.30 7.12
CA SER A 88 -19.51 7.61 7.23
C SER A 88 -19.55 6.54 8.32
N ASN A 89 -18.40 6.23 8.97
CA ASN A 89 -18.29 5.31 10.10
C ASN A 89 -18.70 3.87 9.76
N ASP A 90 -18.50 3.47 8.52
CA ASP A 90 -18.88 2.15 8.01
C ASP A 90 -17.72 1.49 7.24
N VAL A 91 -17.89 0.21 6.98
CA VAL A 91 -17.05 -0.56 6.05
C VAL A 91 -17.92 -1.04 4.91
N TRP A 92 -17.52 -0.74 3.69
CA TRP A 92 -18.15 -1.30 2.50
C TRP A 92 -17.32 -2.47 1.98
N VAL A 93 -18.01 -3.54 1.59
CA VAL A 93 -17.39 -4.77 1.13
C VAL A 93 -17.64 -4.93 -0.35
N ILE A 94 -16.56 -5.12 -1.11
CA ILE A 94 -16.62 -5.24 -2.58
C ILE A 94 -16.22 -6.67 -2.98
N ASP A 95 -16.96 -7.25 -3.90
CA ASP A 95 -16.56 -8.47 -4.60
C ASP A 95 -15.56 -8.10 -5.72
N PRO A 96 -14.29 -8.57 -5.63
CA PRO A 96 -13.26 -8.20 -6.61
C PRO A 96 -13.50 -8.82 -8.00
N ALA A 97 -14.33 -9.86 -8.13
CA ALA A 97 -14.63 -10.47 -9.42
C ALA A 97 -15.65 -9.66 -10.23
N THR A 98 -16.55 -8.96 -9.55
CA THR A 98 -17.67 -8.21 -10.17
C THR A 98 -17.53 -6.70 -10.02
N TYR A 99 -16.61 -6.20 -9.16
CA TYR A 99 -16.45 -4.81 -8.77
C TYR A 99 -17.70 -4.20 -8.13
N LYS A 100 -18.57 -5.03 -7.55
CA LYS A 100 -19.82 -4.59 -6.91
C LYS A 100 -19.69 -4.59 -5.40
N VAL A 101 -20.30 -3.60 -4.76
CA VAL A 101 -20.53 -3.60 -3.31
C VAL A 101 -21.52 -4.71 -3.00
N VAL A 102 -21.14 -5.62 -2.12
CA VAL A 102 -21.93 -6.81 -1.76
C VAL A 102 -22.39 -6.80 -0.31
N ASP A 103 -21.77 -5.96 0.54
CA ASP A 103 -22.15 -5.83 1.95
C ASP A 103 -21.70 -4.48 2.52
N LYS A 104 -22.26 -4.10 3.69
CA LYS A 104 -21.93 -2.90 4.46
C LYS A 104 -22.22 -3.15 5.93
N PHE A 105 -21.31 -2.72 6.80
CA PHE A 105 -21.48 -2.85 8.25
C PHE A 105 -20.82 -1.68 8.99
N PRO A 106 -21.21 -1.41 10.27
CA PRO A 106 -20.58 -0.38 11.08
C PRO A 106 -19.08 -0.67 11.31
N GLY A 107 -18.21 0.27 10.96
CA GLY A 107 -16.76 0.15 11.11
C GLY A 107 -16.21 0.68 12.44
N GLY A 108 -17.08 1.11 13.36
CA GLY A 108 -16.71 1.93 14.51
C GLY A 108 -16.58 3.41 14.13
N PRO A 109 -16.33 4.29 15.10
CA PRO A 109 -16.22 5.73 14.85
C PRO A 109 -14.84 6.07 14.24
N GLU A 110 -14.85 6.74 13.08
CA GLU A 110 -13.68 7.12 12.28
C GLU A 110 -12.79 5.91 11.91
N PRO A 111 -13.33 4.91 11.18
CA PRO A 111 -12.52 3.77 10.75
C PRO A 111 -11.45 4.21 9.75
N GLN A 112 -10.17 3.85 10.02
CA GLN A 112 -9.01 4.27 9.24
C GLN A 112 -8.48 3.13 8.35
N HIS A 113 -8.19 1.98 8.94
CA HIS A 113 -7.54 0.88 8.25
C HIS A 113 -8.25 -0.44 8.51
N VAL A 114 -8.19 -1.37 7.55
CA VAL A 114 -8.50 -2.78 7.79
C VAL A 114 -7.18 -3.56 7.74
N VAL A 115 -6.82 -4.18 8.86
CA VAL A 115 -5.49 -4.76 9.08
C VAL A 115 -5.61 -6.26 9.35
N PRO A 116 -4.93 -7.12 8.58
CA PRO A 116 -4.88 -8.55 8.87
C PRO A 116 -4.13 -8.82 10.19
N SER A 117 -4.66 -9.75 11.02
CA SER A 117 -3.97 -10.25 12.21
C SER A 117 -2.66 -10.95 11.84
N TYR A 118 -1.75 -11.09 12.82
CA TYR A 118 -0.47 -11.76 12.61
C TYR A 118 -0.63 -13.16 11.99
N ASP A 119 -1.58 -13.95 12.46
CA ASP A 119 -1.87 -15.31 12.00
C ASP A 119 -2.78 -15.38 10.77
N LEU A 120 -3.17 -14.23 10.22
CA LEU A 120 -4.02 -14.07 9.04
C LEU A 120 -5.47 -14.61 9.20
N ARG A 121 -5.95 -14.84 10.44
CA ARG A 121 -7.28 -15.41 10.68
C ARG A 121 -8.37 -14.40 10.96
N THR A 122 -7.97 -13.18 11.31
CA THR A 122 -8.88 -12.08 11.62
C THR A 122 -8.43 -10.84 10.87
N LEU A 123 -9.39 -10.07 10.35
CA LEU A 123 -9.11 -8.71 9.90
C LEU A 123 -9.64 -7.75 10.97
N TYR A 124 -8.92 -6.68 11.26
CA TYR A 124 -9.34 -5.67 12.25
C TYR A 124 -9.60 -4.35 11.57
N VAL A 125 -10.82 -3.83 11.69
CA VAL A 125 -11.10 -2.43 11.36
C VAL A 125 -10.61 -1.57 12.50
N ALA A 126 -9.63 -0.72 12.25
CA ALA A 126 -9.04 0.20 13.22
C ALA A 126 -9.78 1.55 13.19
N SER A 127 -10.29 2.00 14.33
CA SER A 127 -11.09 3.23 14.48
C SER A 127 -10.41 4.21 15.43
N SER A 128 -10.19 5.47 14.99
CA SER A 128 -9.32 6.43 15.67
C SER A 128 -10.03 7.49 16.50
N GLN A 129 -11.35 7.57 16.47
CA GLN A 129 -12.05 8.64 17.19
C GLN A 129 -11.73 8.68 18.68
N ILE A 130 -11.38 9.86 19.19
CA ILE A 130 -11.13 10.09 20.61
C ILE A 130 -12.43 10.57 21.28
N PRO A 131 -12.80 10.01 22.45
CA PRO A 131 -12.21 8.89 23.20
C PRO A 131 -12.85 7.52 22.86
N ASN A 132 -13.51 7.37 21.73
CA ASN A 132 -14.40 6.24 21.41
C ASN A 132 -13.83 5.31 20.33
N GLY A 133 -12.53 5.35 20.05
CA GLY A 133 -11.87 4.48 19.12
C GLY A 133 -11.92 3.01 19.50
N GLY A 134 -11.42 2.15 18.63
CA GLY A 134 -11.39 0.72 18.89
C GLY A 134 -11.20 -0.14 17.65
N LEU A 135 -11.59 -1.41 17.79
CA LEU A 135 -11.45 -2.42 16.75
C LEU A 135 -12.78 -3.12 16.47
N VAL A 136 -13.13 -3.33 15.20
CA VAL A 136 -14.11 -4.32 14.78
C VAL A 136 -13.36 -5.51 14.20
N PRO A 137 -13.39 -6.69 14.83
CA PRO A 137 -12.82 -7.90 14.25
C PRO A 137 -13.74 -8.41 13.13
N ILE A 138 -13.16 -8.93 12.06
CA ILE A 138 -13.85 -9.59 10.97
C ILE A 138 -13.27 -11.01 10.88
N ASP A 139 -14.11 -12.02 10.89
CA ASP A 139 -13.68 -13.38 10.56
C ASP A 139 -13.17 -13.39 9.10
N ALA A 140 -11.88 -13.65 8.93
CA ALA A 140 -11.23 -13.50 7.62
C ALA A 140 -11.76 -14.51 6.58
N ARG A 141 -12.24 -15.67 7.04
CA ARG A 141 -12.74 -16.74 6.17
C ARG A 141 -14.15 -16.44 5.61
N THR A 142 -15.02 -15.94 6.48
CA THR A 142 -16.44 -15.71 6.13
C THR A 142 -16.74 -14.27 5.73
N GLY A 143 -15.93 -13.33 6.19
CA GLY A 143 -16.17 -11.89 6.06
C GLY A 143 -17.14 -11.34 7.11
N THR A 144 -17.51 -12.13 8.12
CA THR A 144 -18.52 -11.75 9.13
C THR A 144 -17.89 -10.83 10.18
N PRO A 145 -18.41 -9.60 10.41
CA PRO A 145 -17.93 -8.71 11.46
C PRO A 145 -18.39 -9.21 12.85
N GLY A 146 -17.48 -9.07 13.82
CA GLY A 146 -17.74 -9.34 15.24
C GLY A 146 -18.05 -8.06 16.01
N PRO A 147 -18.19 -8.14 17.36
CA PRO A 147 -18.50 -7.00 18.20
C PRO A 147 -17.36 -5.99 18.27
N PHE A 148 -17.71 -4.70 18.32
CA PHE A 148 -16.78 -3.61 18.52
C PHE A 148 -16.05 -3.73 19.87
N ARG A 149 -14.73 -3.66 19.85
CA ARG A 149 -13.88 -3.62 21.03
C ARG A 149 -13.37 -2.20 21.24
N LYS A 150 -13.81 -1.54 22.30
CA LYS A 150 -13.36 -0.19 22.64
C LYS A 150 -11.88 -0.20 23.05
N LEU A 151 -11.08 0.62 22.39
CA LEU A 151 -9.68 0.95 22.71
C LEU A 151 -9.49 2.45 22.47
N ASP A 152 -8.36 3.00 22.94
CA ASP A 152 -8.07 4.42 22.75
C ASP A 152 -7.40 4.66 21.39
N ASP A 153 -7.99 5.49 20.51
CA ASP A 153 -7.34 6.07 19.34
C ASP A 153 -6.59 5.03 18.48
N VAL A 154 -7.30 4.08 17.91
CA VAL A 154 -6.67 3.07 17.05
C VAL A 154 -6.55 3.62 15.63
N TYR A 155 -5.52 4.46 15.38
CA TYR A 155 -5.25 4.96 14.04
C TYR A 155 -4.77 3.82 13.12
N ASN A 156 -3.79 3.05 13.60
CA ASN A 156 -3.26 1.91 12.87
C ASN A 156 -2.93 0.75 13.83
N LEU A 157 -2.73 -0.44 13.27
CA LEU A 157 -2.46 -1.66 14.02
C LEU A 157 -1.26 -2.40 13.41
N TYR A 158 -0.31 -2.76 14.27
CA TYR A 158 0.84 -3.58 13.93
C TYR A 158 0.98 -4.75 14.90
N PHE A 159 1.90 -5.65 14.63
CA PHE A 159 2.20 -6.80 15.49
C PHE A 159 3.69 -6.90 15.76
N THR A 160 4.08 -7.35 16.95
CA THR A 160 5.47 -7.67 17.24
C THR A 160 5.96 -8.79 16.31
N PRO A 161 7.26 -8.84 15.98
CA PRO A 161 7.80 -9.85 15.06
C PRO A 161 7.57 -11.30 15.47
N ASP A 162 7.36 -11.57 16.76
CA ASP A 162 6.99 -12.87 17.31
C ASP A 162 5.47 -13.14 17.32
N GLY A 163 4.66 -12.15 16.93
CA GLY A 163 3.20 -12.25 16.88
C GLY A 163 2.50 -12.33 18.22
N THR A 164 3.19 -12.08 19.33
CA THR A 164 2.59 -12.21 20.68
C THR A 164 1.82 -10.96 21.12
N GLN A 165 2.16 -9.78 20.59
CA GLN A 165 1.52 -8.53 20.94
C GLN A 165 1.04 -7.77 19.70
N ALA A 166 -0.13 -7.16 19.82
CA ALA A 166 -0.63 -6.16 18.92
C ALA A 166 -0.13 -4.77 19.35
N ILE A 167 0.28 -3.93 18.41
CA ILE A 167 0.76 -2.57 18.64
C ILE A 167 -0.30 -1.62 18.07
N VAL A 168 -1.04 -0.98 18.95
CA VAL A 168 -1.98 0.08 18.59
C VAL A 168 -1.21 1.40 18.47
N VAL A 169 -1.29 2.03 17.32
CA VAL A 169 -0.77 3.37 17.12
C VAL A 169 -1.85 4.37 17.51
N ALA A 170 -1.71 4.93 18.71
CA ALA A 170 -2.57 5.98 19.23
C ALA A 170 -2.00 7.35 18.82
N GLU A 171 -2.30 7.73 17.58
CA GLU A 171 -1.68 8.85 16.86
C GLU A 171 -1.84 10.18 17.58
N ALA A 172 -3.07 10.53 17.94
CA ALA A 172 -3.37 11.80 18.60
C ALA A 172 -2.82 11.87 20.04
N TYR A 173 -2.63 10.71 20.68
CA TYR A 173 -1.98 10.63 21.97
C TYR A 173 -0.45 10.54 21.91
N GLN A 174 0.13 10.48 20.70
CA GLN A 174 1.57 10.31 20.49
C GLN A 174 2.11 9.10 21.26
N ARG A 175 1.43 7.95 21.12
CA ARG A 175 1.60 6.80 21.99
C ARG A 175 1.51 5.49 21.21
N LEU A 176 2.29 4.51 21.63
CA LEU A 176 2.15 3.12 21.22
C LEU A 176 1.63 2.30 22.40
N ASP A 177 0.51 1.62 22.21
CA ASP A 177 -0.08 0.72 23.21
C ASP A 177 0.08 -0.73 22.75
N PHE A 178 0.65 -1.55 23.60
CA PHE A 178 0.91 -2.96 23.35
C PHE A 178 -0.14 -3.81 24.06
N TYR A 179 -0.79 -4.67 23.31
CA TYR A 179 -1.83 -5.58 23.80
C TYR A 179 -1.43 -7.03 23.54
N ASP A 180 -1.69 -7.91 24.50
CA ASP A 180 -1.62 -9.36 24.28
C ASP A 180 -2.67 -9.76 23.22
N VAL A 181 -2.27 -10.46 22.17
CA VAL A 181 -3.16 -10.75 21.03
C VAL A 181 -4.30 -11.73 21.35
N LYS A 182 -4.19 -12.50 22.45
CA LYS A 182 -5.19 -13.49 22.85
C LYS A 182 -6.25 -12.87 23.77
N THR A 183 -5.80 -12.06 24.71
CA THR A 183 -6.69 -11.48 25.74
C THR A 183 -7.13 -10.07 25.44
N TRP A 184 -6.39 -9.35 24.61
CA TRP A 184 -6.53 -7.92 24.36
C TRP A 184 -6.42 -7.08 25.64
N GLN A 185 -5.66 -7.57 26.62
CA GLN A 185 -5.24 -6.78 27.75
C GLN A 185 -4.01 -5.95 27.38
N ARG A 186 -4.01 -4.68 27.79
CA ARG A 186 -2.86 -3.80 27.56
C ARG A 186 -1.69 -4.21 28.44
N VAL A 187 -0.58 -4.56 27.81
CA VAL A 187 0.66 -5.00 28.47
C VAL A 187 1.51 -3.80 28.87
N ARG A 188 1.61 -2.82 27.96
CA ARG A 188 2.41 -1.60 28.19
C ARG A 188 1.96 -0.47 27.27
N SER A 189 2.38 0.76 27.62
CA SER A 189 2.17 1.98 26.86
C SER A 189 3.47 2.79 26.86
N VAL A 190 3.83 3.37 25.72
CA VAL A 190 5.02 4.24 25.60
C VAL A 190 4.65 5.49 24.80
N ARG A 191 4.94 6.66 25.35
CA ARG A 191 4.68 7.94 24.67
C ARG A 191 5.95 8.47 24.00
N PHE A 192 5.73 9.15 22.89
CA PHE A 192 6.76 9.82 22.09
C PHE A 192 6.31 11.26 21.78
N PRO A 193 6.39 12.19 22.76
CA PRO A 193 5.84 13.54 22.63
C PRO A 193 6.45 14.33 21.46
N GLU A 194 7.67 13.97 21.04
CA GLU A 194 8.36 14.56 19.90
C GLU A 194 7.81 14.11 18.54
N CYS A 195 7.06 12.99 18.51
CA CYS A 195 6.50 12.42 17.29
C CYS A 195 5.02 12.77 17.14
N GLY A 196 4.72 14.06 16.91
CA GLY A 196 3.36 14.51 16.62
C GLY A 196 2.82 13.81 15.38
N GLY A 197 1.66 13.13 15.52
CA GLY A 197 1.11 12.29 14.46
C GLY A 197 1.96 11.04 14.22
N ILE A 198 2.34 10.30 15.28
CA ILE A 198 2.96 8.97 15.12
C ILE A 198 1.99 8.08 14.33
N ASN A 199 2.44 7.53 13.19
CA ASN A 199 1.51 7.09 12.17
C ASN A 199 1.88 5.71 11.60
N HIS A 200 2.62 5.67 10.50
CA HIS A 200 2.98 4.45 9.80
C HIS A 200 4.39 3.98 10.16
N MET A 201 4.61 2.67 10.06
CA MET A 201 5.94 2.12 10.29
C MET A 201 6.20 0.85 9.49
N ASP A 202 7.45 0.49 9.35
CA ASP A 202 7.88 -0.87 9.03
C ASP A 202 9.10 -1.27 9.86
N TYR A 203 9.38 -2.57 9.88
CA TYR A 203 10.54 -3.15 10.55
C TYR A 203 11.72 -3.26 9.61
N SER A 204 12.95 -3.12 10.16
CA SER A 204 14.15 -3.60 9.47
C SER A 204 14.05 -5.09 9.14
N ALA A 205 14.86 -5.55 8.18
CA ALA A 205 14.81 -6.94 7.75
C ALA A 205 15.10 -7.96 8.87
N ASP A 206 15.94 -7.60 9.84
CA ASP A 206 16.20 -8.42 11.02
C ASP A 206 15.17 -8.25 12.15
N GLY A 207 14.20 -7.35 11.98
CA GLY A 207 13.14 -7.07 12.94
C GLY A 207 13.57 -6.28 14.17
N LYS A 208 14.82 -5.82 14.25
CA LYS A 208 15.35 -5.16 15.45
C LYS A 208 15.02 -3.68 15.55
N THR A 209 14.71 -3.06 14.43
CA THR A 209 14.46 -1.62 14.32
C THR A 209 13.08 -1.37 13.74
N MET A 210 12.36 -0.41 14.33
CA MET A 210 11.11 0.16 13.79
C MET A 210 11.38 1.58 13.33
N LEU A 211 10.96 1.92 12.11
CA LEU A 211 10.99 3.29 11.57
C LEU A 211 9.57 3.83 11.47
N PHE A 212 9.22 4.79 12.32
CA PHE A 212 7.90 5.45 12.34
C PHE A 212 7.93 6.79 11.63
N SER A 213 6.88 7.11 10.89
CA SER A 213 6.57 8.47 10.47
C SER A 213 5.90 9.26 11.60
N CYS A 214 6.28 10.54 11.74
CA CYS A 214 5.69 11.52 12.63
C CYS A 214 5.04 12.59 11.76
N GLU A 215 3.81 12.33 11.32
CA GLU A 215 3.12 13.05 10.25
C GLU A 215 3.08 14.56 10.47
N PHE A 216 2.73 15.00 11.68
CA PHE A 216 2.56 16.42 12.01
C PHE A 216 3.82 17.08 12.58
N ALA A 217 4.92 16.33 12.71
CA ALA A 217 6.18 16.83 13.23
C ALA A 217 7.29 16.97 12.17
N ASN A 218 7.01 16.58 10.92
CA ASN A 218 8.01 16.55 9.84
C ASN A 218 9.26 15.77 10.23
N ARG A 219 9.06 14.56 10.80
CA ARG A 219 10.14 13.74 11.37
C ARG A 219 9.94 12.26 11.11
N MET A 220 11.03 11.52 11.26
CA MET A 220 11.04 10.06 11.42
C MET A 220 11.59 9.71 12.80
N LEU A 221 10.97 8.72 13.44
CA LEU A 221 11.37 8.18 14.75
C LEU A 221 11.86 6.75 14.58
N VAL A 222 13.07 6.45 15.06
CA VAL A 222 13.67 5.12 15.02
C VAL A 222 13.69 4.53 16.42
N LEU A 223 13.04 3.37 16.58
CA LEU A 223 12.95 2.68 17.86
C LEU A 223 13.65 1.31 17.80
N ASP A 224 14.23 0.91 18.91
CA ASP A 224 14.58 -0.49 19.16
C ASP A 224 13.31 -1.30 19.43
N THR A 225 13.12 -2.40 18.69
CA THR A 225 11.90 -3.20 18.74
C THR A 225 11.60 -3.82 20.11
N VAL A 226 12.63 -4.21 20.86
CA VAL A 226 12.47 -4.92 22.13
C VAL A 226 12.34 -3.95 23.30
N SER A 227 13.30 -3.03 23.42
CA SER A 227 13.35 -2.08 24.53
C SER A 227 12.43 -0.88 24.35
N LEU A 228 11.97 -0.60 23.12
CA LEU A 228 11.23 0.59 22.70
C LEU A 228 11.96 1.92 22.99
N ARG A 229 13.26 1.85 23.20
CA ARG A 229 14.08 3.06 23.32
C ARG A 229 14.21 3.73 21.97
N LYS A 230 14.13 5.06 21.97
CA LYS A 230 14.50 5.87 20.82
C LYS A 230 15.98 5.65 20.50
N LEU A 231 16.26 5.17 19.29
CA LEU A 231 17.62 5.01 18.78
C LEU A 231 18.07 6.29 18.05
N ARG A 232 17.15 6.87 17.24
CA ARG A 232 17.41 8.05 16.43
C ARG A 232 16.13 8.80 16.14
N GLU A 233 16.31 10.01 15.64
CA GLU A 233 15.27 10.87 15.11
C GLU A 233 15.85 11.60 13.90
N PHE A 234 15.07 11.70 12.82
CA PHE A 234 15.47 12.45 11.63
C PHE A 234 14.46 13.58 11.39
N ARG A 235 14.93 14.81 11.30
CA ARG A 235 14.15 15.89 10.72
C ARG A 235 14.25 15.79 9.20
N LEU A 236 13.11 15.81 8.52
CA LEU A 236 13.04 15.79 7.07
C LEU A 236 13.26 17.22 6.51
N THR A 237 14.00 17.33 5.41
CA THR A 237 14.54 18.63 4.96
C THR A 237 14.12 19.07 3.57
N GLU A 238 13.40 18.22 2.81
CA GLU A 238 12.93 18.57 1.45
C GLU A 238 11.87 19.69 1.47
N THR A 239 11.16 19.84 2.57
CA THR A 239 10.24 20.95 2.84
C THR A 239 10.22 21.27 4.34
N ALA A 240 9.88 22.50 4.69
CA ALA A 240 9.82 22.94 6.09
C ALA A 240 8.62 22.35 6.86
N ASP A 241 7.56 22.01 6.14
CA ASP A 241 6.27 21.53 6.66
C ASP A 241 5.94 20.09 6.21
N GLY A 242 6.98 19.25 6.04
CA GLY A 242 6.82 17.85 5.60
C GLY A 242 5.78 17.09 6.39
N MET A 243 5.12 16.16 5.70
CA MET A 243 4.04 15.33 6.23
C MET A 243 4.30 13.88 5.82
N PRO A 244 5.28 13.20 6.49
CA PRO A 244 5.62 11.82 6.17
C PRO A 244 4.47 10.88 6.48
N GLN A 245 4.23 9.95 5.56
CA GLN A 245 3.12 8.99 5.54
C GLN A 245 3.63 7.55 5.57
N ASP A 246 3.19 6.73 4.62
CA ASP A 246 3.53 5.31 4.58
C ASP A 246 5.04 5.08 4.60
N THR A 247 5.44 4.09 5.39
CA THR A 247 6.83 3.67 5.58
C THR A 247 6.94 2.20 5.22
N ARG A 248 7.82 1.86 4.26
CA ARG A 248 7.99 0.50 3.76
C ARG A 248 9.43 0.11 3.61
N LEU A 249 9.79 -1.07 4.11
CA LEU A 249 11.08 -1.69 3.82
C LEU A 249 11.05 -2.31 2.42
N THR A 250 12.06 -2.00 1.59
CA THR A 250 12.20 -2.63 0.27
C THR A 250 12.37 -4.14 0.37
N PRO A 251 11.94 -4.90 -0.66
CA PRO A 251 12.02 -6.37 -0.64
C PRO A 251 13.42 -6.93 -0.33
N ASP A 252 14.47 -6.26 -0.80
CA ASP A 252 15.87 -6.62 -0.55
C ASP A 252 16.35 -6.25 0.86
N GLY A 253 15.51 -5.60 1.66
CA GLY A 253 15.82 -5.17 3.02
C GLY A 253 16.89 -4.07 3.12
N GLN A 254 17.27 -3.44 1.99
CA GLN A 254 18.37 -2.47 1.96
C GLN A 254 17.93 -1.03 2.19
N HIS A 255 16.64 -0.72 1.97
CA HIS A 255 16.12 0.64 2.09
C HIS A 255 14.76 0.67 2.77
N PHE A 256 14.52 1.73 3.53
CA PHE A 256 13.16 2.16 3.82
C PHE A 256 12.77 3.26 2.83
N LEU A 257 11.57 3.15 2.29
CA LEU A 257 10.91 4.17 1.50
C LEU A 257 9.83 4.84 2.36
N VAL A 258 9.85 6.16 2.44
CA VAL A 258 8.89 6.95 3.23
C VAL A 258 8.24 7.97 2.32
N ALA A 259 6.95 7.83 2.06
CA ALA A 259 6.20 8.81 1.29
C ALA A 259 5.98 10.09 2.11
N ASP A 260 6.04 11.25 1.45
CA ASP A 260 5.75 12.52 2.09
C ASP A 260 4.82 13.37 1.21
N MET A 261 3.65 13.69 1.75
CA MET A 261 2.61 14.43 1.03
C MET A 261 3.04 15.85 0.66
N ARG A 262 3.72 16.54 1.55
CA ARG A 262 4.12 17.95 1.38
C ARG A 262 5.41 18.09 0.59
N ALA A 263 6.35 17.15 0.75
CA ALA A 263 7.56 17.08 -0.05
C ALA A 263 7.29 16.57 -1.47
N HIS A 264 6.13 15.96 -1.74
CA HIS A 264 5.75 15.41 -3.05
C HIS A 264 6.77 14.37 -3.55
N GLY A 265 7.11 13.42 -2.68
CA GLY A 265 8.10 12.41 -3.00
C GLY A 265 8.29 11.38 -1.91
N VAL A 266 9.37 10.62 -2.05
CA VAL A 266 9.72 9.51 -1.18
C VAL A 266 11.13 9.70 -0.65
N TYR A 267 11.26 9.81 0.66
CA TYR A 267 12.56 9.73 1.33
C TYR A 267 13.08 8.31 1.32
N VAL A 268 14.37 8.16 1.13
CA VAL A 268 15.07 6.88 1.15
C VAL A 268 16.01 6.86 2.36
N PHE A 269 15.85 5.84 3.22
CA PHE A 269 16.77 5.56 4.31
C PHE A 269 17.47 4.21 4.06
N ASP A 270 18.63 3.98 4.66
CA ASP A 270 19.22 2.65 4.65
C ASP A 270 18.35 1.64 5.43
N GLY A 271 18.50 0.35 5.17
CA GLY A 271 17.65 -0.72 5.69
C GLY A 271 17.71 -0.94 7.22
N GLN A 272 18.58 -0.20 7.93
CA GLN A 272 18.66 -0.17 9.39
C GLN A 272 18.22 1.20 9.95
N ALA A 273 17.74 2.09 9.11
CA ALA A 273 17.36 3.46 9.45
C ALA A 273 18.47 4.19 10.23
N THR A 274 19.73 4.07 9.78
CA THR A 274 20.85 4.78 10.39
C THR A 274 21.07 6.15 9.79
N ARG A 275 20.66 6.35 8.53
CA ARG A 275 20.78 7.61 7.79
C ARG A 275 19.79 7.69 6.64
N GLN A 276 19.40 8.91 6.28
CA GLN A 276 18.75 9.20 5.01
C GLN A 276 19.80 9.08 3.90
N THR A 277 19.47 8.39 2.81
CA THR A 277 20.37 8.14 1.67
C THR A 277 19.95 8.84 0.41
N GLY A 278 18.70 9.30 0.32
CA GLY A 278 18.20 9.98 -0.86
C GLY A 278 16.77 10.50 -0.71
N PHE A 279 16.30 11.09 -1.82
CA PHE A 279 14.92 11.51 -2.01
C PHE A 279 14.53 11.32 -3.48
N ILE A 280 13.33 10.81 -3.71
CA ILE A 280 12.77 10.52 -5.03
C ILE A 280 11.54 11.40 -5.23
N ARG A 281 11.56 12.30 -6.22
CA ARG A 281 10.36 13.07 -6.56
C ARG A 281 9.33 12.19 -7.25
N THR A 282 8.06 12.38 -6.85
CA THR A 282 6.89 11.70 -7.44
C THR A 282 5.84 12.73 -7.86
N GLY A 283 4.58 12.37 -7.94
CA GLY A 283 3.48 13.32 -8.09
C GLY A 283 3.11 14.01 -6.78
N ARG A 284 2.22 15.00 -6.86
CA ARG A 284 1.79 15.74 -5.66
C ARG A 284 0.99 14.87 -4.69
N GLY A 285 1.31 14.99 -3.41
CA GLY A 285 0.61 14.28 -2.33
C GLY A 285 1.02 12.81 -2.23
N ALA A 286 2.32 12.49 -2.29
CA ALA A 286 2.81 11.11 -2.12
C ALA A 286 2.34 10.52 -0.80
N HIS A 287 1.69 9.31 -0.83
CA HIS A 287 1.05 8.77 0.37
C HIS A 287 1.29 7.27 0.60
N GLY A 288 0.65 6.37 -0.14
CA GLY A 288 0.81 4.93 0.03
C GLY A 288 1.90 4.33 -0.86
N ILE A 289 2.59 3.29 -0.39
CA ILE A 289 3.67 2.59 -1.11
C ILE A 289 3.34 1.09 -1.16
N TYR A 290 3.31 0.49 -2.35
CA TYR A 290 2.99 -0.92 -2.55
C TYR A 290 4.00 -1.57 -3.48
N PHE A 291 4.53 -2.73 -3.12
CA PHE A 291 5.41 -3.50 -4.00
C PHE A 291 4.62 -4.47 -4.86
N ASN A 292 5.01 -4.61 -6.14
CA ASN A 292 4.48 -5.68 -6.96
C ASN A 292 4.88 -7.05 -6.40
N ARG A 293 4.16 -8.10 -6.78
CA ARG A 293 4.38 -9.44 -6.22
C ARG A 293 5.71 -10.06 -6.66
N GLU A 294 6.29 -9.57 -7.73
CA GLU A 294 7.62 -9.94 -8.25
C GLU A 294 8.76 -9.22 -7.50
N ALA A 295 8.45 -8.29 -6.60
CA ALA A 295 9.43 -7.51 -5.83
C ALA A 295 10.41 -6.69 -6.70
N THR A 296 9.94 -6.18 -7.83
CA THR A 296 10.74 -5.41 -8.80
C THR A 296 10.30 -3.96 -8.94
N LEU A 297 9.04 -3.66 -8.59
CA LEU A 297 8.44 -2.34 -8.72
C LEU A 297 7.80 -1.89 -7.41
N ALA A 298 7.81 -0.58 -7.17
CA ALA A 298 6.97 0.06 -6.16
C ALA A 298 5.96 1.00 -6.82
N TYR A 299 4.72 1.00 -6.30
CA TYR A 299 3.64 1.90 -6.68
C TYR A 299 3.47 2.93 -5.57
N VAL A 300 3.70 4.22 -5.87
CA VAL A 300 3.52 5.33 -4.93
C VAL A 300 2.28 6.11 -5.33
N THR A 301 1.29 6.17 -4.46
CA THR A 301 0.09 6.96 -4.70
C THR A 301 0.38 8.45 -4.55
N ASN A 302 -0.16 9.27 -5.45
CA ASN A 302 -0.06 10.73 -5.42
C ASN A 302 -1.47 11.29 -5.23
N ARG A 303 -1.87 11.43 -3.97
CA ARG A 303 -3.25 11.73 -3.55
C ARG A 303 -3.78 13.04 -4.15
N ASP A 304 -2.95 14.09 -4.15
CA ASP A 304 -3.36 15.43 -4.61
C ASP A 304 -3.21 15.61 -6.12
N GLU A 305 -2.54 14.68 -6.81
CA GLU A 305 -2.38 14.71 -8.26
C GLU A 305 -3.36 13.80 -9.00
N GLY A 306 -3.92 12.80 -8.31
CA GLY A 306 -4.76 11.79 -8.96
C GLY A 306 -3.96 10.83 -9.82
N SER A 307 -2.78 10.42 -9.34
CA SER A 307 -1.87 9.55 -10.10
C SER A 307 -1.15 8.54 -9.22
N VAL A 308 -0.45 7.59 -9.84
CA VAL A 308 0.42 6.61 -9.20
C VAL A 308 1.77 6.64 -9.90
N THR A 309 2.83 6.95 -9.17
CA THR A 309 4.21 6.84 -9.69
C THR A 309 4.70 5.41 -9.53
N VAL A 310 5.21 4.83 -10.61
CA VAL A 310 5.83 3.49 -10.60
C VAL A 310 7.34 3.67 -10.49
N LEU A 311 7.93 3.12 -9.43
CA LEU A 311 9.38 3.12 -9.22
C LEU A 311 9.96 1.77 -9.59
N ASP A 312 11.12 1.77 -10.24
CA ASP A 312 11.95 0.57 -10.38
C ASP A 312 12.74 0.36 -9.08
N LEU A 313 12.69 -0.83 -8.51
CA LEU A 313 13.39 -1.13 -7.25
C LEU A 313 14.88 -1.43 -7.44
N ALA A 314 15.34 -1.67 -8.66
CA ALA A 314 16.75 -1.94 -8.93
C ALA A 314 17.62 -0.68 -8.78
N ASP A 315 17.10 0.49 -9.13
CA ASP A 315 17.81 1.76 -9.07
C ASP A 315 17.06 2.89 -8.35
N LEU A 316 15.88 2.59 -7.81
CA LEU A 316 14.98 3.50 -7.08
C LEU A 316 14.60 4.73 -7.88
N LYS A 317 14.39 4.57 -9.20
CA LYS A 317 13.99 5.68 -10.08
C LYS A 317 12.54 5.58 -10.54
N PRO A 318 11.87 6.71 -10.78
CA PRO A 318 10.58 6.73 -11.45
C PRO A 318 10.68 6.16 -12.87
N ARG A 319 9.85 5.15 -13.16
CA ARG A 319 9.76 4.51 -14.47
C ARG A 319 8.64 5.10 -15.31
N THR A 320 7.51 5.36 -14.69
CA THR A 320 6.31 5.94 -15.32
C THR A 320 5.35 6.48 -14.26
N THR A 321 4.37 7.27 -14.69
CA THR A 321 3.27 7.73 -13.83
C THR A 321 1.94 7.39 -14.50
N TRP A 322 1.07 6.68 -13.79
CA TRP A 322 -0.29 6.37 -14.22
C TRP A 322 -1.24 7.44 -13.68
N ARG A 323 -1.98 8.08 -14.57
CA ARG A 323 -3.00 9.06 -14.18
C ARG A 323 -4.36 8.40 -14.14
N ILE A 324 -5.15 8.72 -13.10
CA ILE A 324 -6.54 8.26 -13.01
C ILE A 324 -7.38 9.10 -13.97
N PRO A 325 -8.00 8.50 -15.00
CA PRO A 325 -8.83 9.22 -15.97
C PRO A 325 -9.96 9.99 -15.25
N GLY A 326 -10.12 11.27 -15.58
CA GLY A 326 -11.12 12.14 -14.91
C GLY A 326 -10.69 12.67 -13.54
N GLY A 327 -9.45 12.45 -13.15
CA GLY A 327 -8.93 12.83 -11.83
C GLY A 327 -9.24 11.80 -10.75
N GLY A 328 -8.79 12.08 -9.53
CA GLY A 328 -8.99 11.21 -8.37
C GLY A 328 -8.09 11.60 -7.21
N SER A 329 -8.19 10.87 -6.12
CA SER A 329 -7.35 11.04 -4.93
C SER A 329 -6.90 9.68 -4.40
N PRO A 330 -6.08 8.93 -5.19
CA PRO A 330 -5.63 7.60 -4.80
C PRO A 330 -4.84 7.67 -3.50
N ASP A 331 -5.26 6.86 -2.56
CA ASP A 331 -4.78 6.92 -1.19
C ASP A 331 -4.15 5.61 -0.75
N MET A 332 -4.79 4.89 0.16
CA MET A 332 -4.29 3.63 0.70
C MET A 332 -5.01 2.44 0.07
N GLY A 333 -4.32 1.29 0.01
CA GLY A 333 -4.92 0.10 -0.58
C GLY A 333 -4.06 -1.14 -0.57
N GLY A 334 -4.08 -1.90 -1.66
CA GLY A 334 -3.31 -3.14 -1.78
C GLY A 334 -3.46 -3.81 -3.14
N LEU A 335 -2.63 -4.82 -3.38
CA LEU A 335 -2.68 -5.62 -4.60
C LEU A 335 -3.58 -6.83 -4.44
N SER A 336 -4.18 -7.28 -5.53
CA SER A 336 -4.77 -8.62 -5.62
C SER A 336 -3.74 -9.71 -5.32
N ALA A 337 -4.20 -10.90 -4.95
CA ALA A 337 -3.32 -12.02 -4.62
C ALA A 337 -2.42 -12.42 -5.79
N ASP A 338 -2.93 -12.35 -7.02
CA ASP A 338 -2.18 -12.63 -8.25
C ASP A 338 -1.29 -11.46 -8.72
N GLY A 339 -1.37 -10.31 -8.05
CA GLY A 339 -0.59 -9.12 -8.35
C GLY A 339 -1.07 -8.31 -9.56
N LYS A 340 -2.17 -8.69 -10.22
CA LYS A 340 -2.60 -8.07 -11.48
C LYS A 340 -3.41 -6.79 -11.32
N GLN A 341 -3.94 -6.54 -10.12
CA GLN A 341 -4.75 -5.37 -9.82
C GLN A 341 -4.21 -4.63 -8.62
N LEU A 342 -4.16 -3.32 -8.71
CA LEU A 342 -3.90 -2.40 -7.61
C LEU A 342 -5.22 -1.71 -7.25
N TRP A 343 -5.66 -1.91 -6.02
CA TRP A 343 -6.89 -1.36 -5.45
C TRP A 343 -6.54 -0.20 -4.53
N LEU A 344 -7.12 0.95 -4.74
CA LEU A 344 -6.83 2.17 -4.00
C LEU A 344 -8.12 2.88 -3.60
N SER A 345 -8.23 3.29 -2.35
CA SER A 345 -9.28 4.20 -1.92
C SER A 345 -9.08 5.58 -2.55
N GLY A 346 -10.17 6.25 -2.84
CA GLY A 346 -10.22 7.63 -3.35
C GLY A 346 -10.65 8.59 -2.25
N ARG A 347 -9.72 8.95 -1.36
CA ARG A 347 -9.94 9.64 -0.07
C ARG A 347 -10.91 10.82 -0.12
N TYR A 348 -10.81 11.64 -1.17
CA TYR A 348 -11.57 12.88 -1.30
C TYR A 348 -12.71 12.78 -2.34
N HIS A 349 -12.87 11.61 -2.98
CA HIS A 349 -13.85 11.38 -4.03
C HIS A 349 -14.88 10.30 -3.67
N ASP A 350 -14.79 9.71 -2.45
CA ASP A 350 -15.73 8.71 -1.94
C ASP A 350 -15.87 7.49 -2.88
N GLU A 351 -14.75 7.02 -3.40
CA GLU A 351 -14.71 5.92 -4.37
C GLU A 351 -13.48 5.03 -4.20
N VAL A 352 -13.44 3.89 -4.89
CA VAL A 352 -12.29 2.99 -4.99
C VAL A 352 -11.88 2.90 -6.46
N TYR A 353 -10.58 2.99 -6.71
CA TYR A 353 -9.96 2.78 -8.03
C TYR A 353 -9.36 1.39 -8.11
N VAL A 354 -9.61 0.71 -9.24
CA VAL A 354 -8.93 -0.56 -9.56
C VAL A 354 -8.08 -0.33 -10.80
N LEU A 355 -6.77 -0.49 -10.69
CA LEU A 355 -5.83 -0.28 -11.78
C LEU A 355 -5.20 -1.62 -12.18
N SER A 356 -5.00 -1.82 -13.48
CA SER A 356 -4.17 -2.92 -13.99
C SER A 356 -2.70 -2.64 -13.67
N THR A 357 -2.03 -3.53 -12.96
CA THR A 357 -0.60 -3.40 -12.66
C THR A 357 0.29 -3.59 -13.89
N GLN A 358 -0.21 -4.24 -14.94
CA GLN A 358 0.52 -4.44 -16.20
C GLN A 358 0.51 -3.19 -17.09
N THR A 359 -0.60 -2.45 -17.10
CA THR A 359 -0.81 -1.36 -18.06
C THR A 359 -1.06 -0.01 -17.44
N GLY A 360 -1.31 0.06 -16.13
CA GLY A 360 -1.74 1.28 -15.43
C GLY A 360 -3.15 1.75 -15.78
N LYS A 361 -3.89 1.01 -16.60
CA LYS A 361 -5.26 1.39 -17.00
C LYS A 361 -6.22 1.23 -15.83
N LEU A 362 -7.13 2.18 -15.69
CA LEU A 362 -8.27 2.08 -14.78
C LEU A 362 -9.22 0.99 -15.28
N LEU A 363 -9.45 -0.03 -14.44
CA LEU A 363 -10.36 -1.15 -14.70
C LEU A 363 -11.75 -0.88 -14.14
N ALA A 364 -11.82 -0.26 -12.96
CA ALA A 364 -13.08 0.11 -12.32
C ALA A 364 -12.91 1.36 -11.46
N ARG A 365 -14.02 2.09 -11.33
CA ARG A 365 -14.25 3.18 -10.40
C ARG A 365 -15.54 2.86 -9.65
N ILE A 366 -15.44 2.65 -8.33
CA ILE A 366 -16.53 2.07 -7.53
C ILE A 366 -16.91 3.08 -6.45
N PRO A 367 -18.13 3.66 -6.48
CA PRO A 367 -18.59 4.51 -5.41
C PRO A 367 -18.68 3.74 -4.09
N VAL A 368 -18.25 4.38 -2.99
CA VAL A 368 -18.27 3.81 -1.63
C VAL A 368 -18.75 4.84 -0.61
N GLY A 369 -18.61 4.56 0.68
CA GLY A 369 -18.93 5.49 1.76
C GLY A 369 -17.97 6.69 1.76
N ARG A 370 -18.27 7.69 2.64
CA ARG A 370 -17.52 8.95 2.67
C ARG A 370 -16.15 8.82 3.35
N GLY A 371 -15.11 9.35 2.69
CA GLY A 371 -13.75 9.39 3.18
C GLY A 371 -13.11 8.01 3.29
N PRO A 372 -13.13 7.17 2.24
CA PRO A 372 -12.47 5.86 2.27
C PRO A 372 -10.96 6.02 2.53
N HIS A 373 -10.35 5.06 3.28
CA HIS A 373 -8.94 5.12 3.62
C HIS A 373 -8.26 3.75 3.44
N GLY A 374 -7.60 3.20 4.44
CA GLY A 374 -6.78 2.00 4.36
C GLY A 374 -7.55 0.72 4.05
N LEU A 375 -7.96 0.54 2.81
CA LEU A 375 -8.66 -0.66 2.36
C LEU A 375 -7.71 -1.87 2.34
N THR A 376 -8.30 -3.06 2.49
CA THR A 376 -7.59 -4.33 2.38
C THR A 376 -8.24 -5.23 1.34
N VAL A 377 -7.43 -5.74 0.42
CA VAL A 377 -7.80 -6.81 -0.51
C VAL A 377 -7.52 -8.14 0.18
N TRP A 378 -8.49 -9.03 0.28
CA TRP A 378 -8.35 -10.33 0.96
C TRP A 378 -8.77 -11.48 0.04
N PRO A 379 -8.16 -12.69 0.11
CA PRO A 379 -6.95 -13.03 0.88
C PRO A 379 -5.67 -12.45 0.29
N GLN A 380 -4.63 -12.31 1.13
CA GLN A 380 -3.31 -11.83 0.73
C GLN A 380 -2.29 -12.99 0.70
N PRO A 381 -1.31 -12.97 -0.24
CA PRO A 381 -0.15 -13.85 -0.18
C PRO A 381 0.74 -13.54 1.03
N GLY A 382 1.44 -14.56 1.52
CA GLY A 382 2.35 -14.49 2.65
C GLY A 382 1.99 -15.43 3.78
N ARG A 383 2.79 -15.44 4.83
CA ARG A 383 2.68 -16.39 5.96
C ARG A 383 2.20 -15.75 7.26
N TYR A 384 2.52 -14.48 7.48
CA TYR A 384 2.14 -13.72 8.67
C TYR A 384 2.10 -12.23 8.34
N SER A 385 1.32 -11.48 9.10
CA SER A 385 1.20 -10.03 8.97
C SER A 385 1.94 -9.33 10.09
N LEU A 386 2.75 -8.33 9.75
CA LEU A 386 3.31 -7.41 10.74
C LEU A 386 2.41 -6.18 10.97
N GLY A 387 1.24 -6.17 10.34
CA GLY A 387 0.27 -5.11 10.49
C GLY A 387 0.15 -4.19 9.28
N HIS A 388 -0.58 -3.08 9.45
CA HIS A 388 -0.97 -2.19 8.36
C HIS A 388 -1.68 -2.94 7.23
N THR A 389 -2.00 -2.28 6.12
CA THR A 389 -2.76 -2.90 5.01
C THR A 389 -1.93 -3.82 4.10
N GLY A 390 -0.65 -4.00 4.34
CA GLY A 390 0.18 -4.77 3.40
C GLY A 390 1.56 -5.25 3.87
N ASN A 391 1.86 -5.21 5.16
CA ASN A 391 3.13 -5.75 5.69
C ASN A 391 3.01 -7.26 5.96
N ILE A 392 2.67 -8.04 4.92
CA ILE A 392 2.56 -9.49 4.98
C ILE A 392 3.85 -10.09 4.41
N ARG A 393 4.48 -10.96 5.20
CA ARG A 393 5.77 -11.58 4.87
C ARG A 393 5.72 -13.11 4.85
#